data_0df9815ffad19a3986d46576d6f27771
#
_entry.id   0df9815ffad19a3986d46576d6f27771
#
_cell.length_a   1.000
_cell.length_b   1.000
_cell.length_c   1.000
_cell.angle_alpha   90.00
_cell.angle_beta   90.00
_cell.angle_gamma   90.00
#
_symmetry.space_group_name_H-M   'P 1'
#
loop_
_entity.id
_entity.type
_entity.pdbx_description
1 polymer ?
#
loop_
_entity_poly.entity_id
_entity_poly.type
_entity_poly.pdbx_seq_one_letter_code
_entity_poly.pdbx_strand_id
1 'polypeptide(L)'
;TTTMTAVHGKVNERTSDIDAFGNVLVISDDSTRLRSEKLFWDNHRRLIHTPDYVSITSPKEKVQGQGFESDQRLRNYRIFKVTAQVRTE
;
A
#
# COMPACT_ATOMS: atom_id res chain seq x y z
N THR A 1 -11.26 -3.52 -9.25
CA THR A 1 -11.25 -4.13 -7.92
C THR A 1 -9.84 -4.16 -7.35
N THR A 2 -9.68 -3.69 -6.14
CA THR A 2 -8.40 -3.73 -5.46
C THR A 2 -8.39 -4.91 -4.49
N THR A 3 -7.34 -5.73 -4.56
CA THR A 3 -7.20 -6.92 -3.73
C THR A 3 -6.01 -6.77 -2.79
N MET A 4 -6.20 -7.13 -1.52
CA MET A 4 -5.13 -7.12 -0.52
C MET A 4 -4.99 -8.49 0.09
N THR A 5 -3.75 -8.98 0.18
CA THR A 5 -3.44 -10.24 0.85
C THR A 5 -2.35 -10.02 1.89
N ALA A 6 -2.37 -10.80 2.96
CA ALA A 6 -1.40 -10.72 4.04
C ALA A 6 -1.40 -12.02 4.82
N VAL A 7 -0.31 -12.28 5.54
CA VAL A 7 -0.23 -13.46 6.42
C VAL A 7 -1.19 -13.30 7.61
N HIS A 8 -1.24 -12.10 8.18
CA HIS A 8 -2.12 -11.79 9.30
C HIS A 8 -2.92 -10.54 9.01
N GLY A 9 -4.16 -10.53 9.43
CA GLY A 9 -5.02 -9.36 9.33
C GLY A 9 -5.80 -9.17 10.62
N LYS A 10 -6.04 -7.92 10.97
CA LYS A 10 -6.81 -7.56 12.14
C LYS A 10 -7.78 -6.45 11.79
N VAL A 11 -9.05 -6.64 12.08
CA VAL A 11 -10.09 -5.66 11.78
C VAL A 11 -10.63 -5.10 13.09
N ASN A 12 -10.71 -3.78 13.18
CA ASN A 12 -11.40 -3.13 14.29
C ASN A 12 -12.88 -3.04 13.93
N GLU A 13 -13.71 -3.80 14.60
CA GLU A 13 -15.14 -3.88 14.28
C GLU A 13 -15.88 -2.57 14.53
N ARG A 14 -15.36 -1.72 15.42
CA ARG A 14 -15.99 -0.46 15.76
C ARG A 14 -15.75 0.59 14.67
N THR A 15 -14.54 0.67 14.13
CA THR A 15 -14.15 1.69 13.17
C THR A 15 -14.03 1.16 11.75
N SER A 16 -13.97 -0.16 11.59
CA SER A 16 -13.71 -0.84 10.32
C SER A 16 -12.31 -0.58 9.76
N ASP A 17 -11.39 -0.18 10.62
CA ASP A 17 -9.99 -0.07 10.24
C ASP A 17 -9.37 -1.46 10.14
N ILE A 18 -8.39 -1.59 9.26
CA ILE A 18 -7.73 -2.87 9.02
C ILE A 18 -6.23 -2.72 9.22
N ASP A 19 -5.65 -3.64 9.99
CA ASP A 19 -4.20 -3.76 10.13
C ASP A 19 -3.77 -5.06 9.47
N ALA A 20 -2.90 -4.98 8.48
CA ALA A 20 -2.38 -6.14 7.77
C ALA A 20 -0.89 -6.28 8.06
N PHE A 21 -0.45 -7.51 8.32
CA PHE A 21 0.93 -7.80 8.70
C PHE A 21 1.45 -9.01 7.94
N GLY A 22 2.74 -8.98 7.61
CA GLY A 22 3.46 -10.09 6.99
C GLY A 22 3.19 -10.20 5.50
N ASN A 23 4.18 -9.86 4.68
CA ASN A 23 4.11 -9.95 3.22
C ASN A 23 2.82 -9.38 2.66
N VAL A 24 2.49 -8.16 3.05
CA VAL A 24 1.28 -7.51 2.56
C VAL A 24 1.45 -7.20 1.08
N LEU A 25 0.46 -7.59 0.29
CA LEU A 25 0.44 -7.31 -1.15
C LEU A 25 -0.91 -6.72 -1.51
N VAL A 26 -0.89 -5.59 -2.19
CA VAL A 26 -2.09 -4.94 -2.71
C VAL A 26 -1.96 -4.87 -4.22
N ILE A 27 -2.98 -5.31 -4.93
CA ILE A 27 -3.02 -5.27 -6.39
C ILE A 27 -4.24 -4.48 -6.81
N SER A 28 -4.03 -3.42 -7.58
CA SER A 28 -5.12 -2.60 -8.09
C SER A 28 -5.54 -3.05 -9.50
N ASP A 29 -6.62 -2.46 -9.99
CA ASP A 29 -7.19 -2.82 -11.30
C ASP A 29 -6.23 -2.57 -12.46
N ASP A 30 -5.35 -1.59 -12.33
CA ASP A 30 -4.41 -1.22 -13.40
C ASP A 30 -3.07 -1.95 -13.28
N SER A 31 -3.04 -3.04 -12.53
CA SER A 31 -1.84 -3.88 -12.31
C SER A 31 -0.76 -3.20 -11.48
N THR A 32 -1.10 -2.15 -10.75
CA THR A 32 -0.18 -1.57 -9.78
C THR A 32 -0.12 -2.48 -8.55
N ARG A 33 1.09 -2.79 -8.09
CA ARG A 33 1.32 -3.66 -6.95
C ARG A 33 2.05 -2.90 -5.85
N LEU A 34 1.56 -3.03 -4.64
CA LEU A 34 2.19 -2.46 -3.45
C LEU A 34 2.59 -3.60 -2.53
N ARG A 35 3.84 -3.60 -2.09
CA ARG A 35 4.34 -4.57 -1.11
C ARG A 35 4.87 -3.88 0.12
N SER A 36 4.56 -4.43 1.27
CA SER A 36 5.05 -3.93 2.55
C SER A 36 4.95 -5.04 3.60
N GLU A 37 5.68 -4.90 4.70
CA GLU A 37 5.54 -5.82 5.84
C GLU A 37 4.32 -5.49 6.69
N LYS A 38 3.92 -4.24 6.69
CA LYS A 38 2.75 -3.78 7.41
C LYS A 38 1.99 -2.81 6.55
N LEU A 39 0.66 -2.83 6.65
CA LEU A 39 -0.17 -1.89 5.93
C LEU A 39 -1.44 -1.66 6.73
N PHE A 40 -1.85 -0.41 6.80
CA PHE A 40 -3.03 -0.02 7.57
C PHE A 40 -4.05 0.63 6.67
N TRP A 41 -5.32 0.26 6.86
CA TRP A 41 -6.45 0.92 6.22
C TRP A 41 -7.19 1.74 7.27
N ASP A 42 -7.25 3.05 7.04
CA ASP A 42 -8.00 3.98 7.88
C ASP A 42 -9.37 4.20 7.22
N ASN A 43 -10.39 3.60 7.78
CA ASN A 43 -11.73 3.66 7.19
C ASN A 43 -12.34 5.06 7.26
N HIS A 44 -12.03 5.81 8.29
CA HIS A 44 -12.55 7.17 8.45
C HIS A 44 -12.00 8.11 7.38
N ARG A 45 -10.70 8.04 7.13
CA ARG A 45 -10.01 8.88 6.16
C ARG A 45 -9.97 8.27 4.76
N ARG A 46 -10.35 7.01 4.63
CA ARG A 46 -10.30 6.26 3.37
C ARG A 46 -8.90 6.20 2.78
N LEU A 47 -7.91 5.99 3.63
CA LEU A 47 -6.51 5.95 3.24
C LEU A 47 -5.85 4.64 3.63
N ILE A 48 -4.98 4.17 2.73
CA ILE A 48 -4.02 3.11 3.01
C ILE A 48 -2.73 3.79 3.44
N HIS A 49 -2.14 3.40 4.57
CA HIS A 49 -0.91 4.03 5.03
C HIS A 49 -0.03 3.04 5.79
N THR A 50 1.24 3.34 5.85
CA THR A 50 2.20 2.61 6.68
C THR A 50 3.43 3.48 6.92
N PRO A 51 4.06 3.41 8.10
CA PRO A 51 5.35 4.05 8.34
C PRO A 51 6.53 3.23 7.85
N ASP A 52 6.29 1.99 7.45
CA ASP A 52 7.33 1.06 7.06
C ASP A 52 7.76 1.20 5.61
N TYR A 53 8.75 0.40 5.25
CA TYR A 53 9.25 0.33 3.88
C TYR A 53 8.19 -0.24 2.93
N VAL A 54 8.08 0.37 1.77
CA VAL A 54 7.14 -0.07 0.75
C VAL A 54 7.82 -0.18 -0.62
N SER A 55 7.27 -1.02 -1.47
CA SER A 55 7.67 -1.15 -2.85
C SER A 55 6.43 -1.12 -3.72
N ILE A 56 6.36 -0.14 -4.63
CA ILE A 56 5.26 -0.02 -5.58
C ILE A 56 5.79 -0.33 -6.97
N THR A 57 5.13 -1.25 -7.65
CA THR A 57 5.46 -1.60 -9.02
C THR A 57 4.24 -1.39 -9.90
N SER A 58 4.41 -0.60 -10.94
CA SER A 58 3.38 -0.42 -11.97
C SER A 58 3.99 -0.77 -13.33
N PRO A 59 3.18 -0.84 -14.40
CA PRO A 59 3.73 -1.11 -15.72
C PRO A 59 4.77 -0.09 -16.20
N LYS A 60 4.77 1.11 -15.62
CA LYS A 60 5.65 2.19 -16.08
C LYS A 60 6.80 2.49 -15.14
N GLU A 61 6.68 2.14 -13.87
CA GLU A 61 7.72 2.51 -12.92
C GLU A 61 7.72 1.60 -11.70
N LYS A 62 8.84 1.64 -11.00
CA LYS A 62 9.00 0.95 -9.73
C LYS A 62 9.57 1.95 -8.74
N VAL A 63 8.89 2.12 -7.62
CA VAL A 63 9.29 3.07 -6.59
C VAL A 63 9.40 2.35 -5.26
N GLN A 64 10.46 2.63 -4.52
CA GLN A 64 10.67 2.09 -3.19
C GLN A 64 10.96 3.23 -2.23
N GLY A 65 10.49 3.08 -1.01
CA GLY A 65 10.71 4.12 -0.02
C GLY A 65 10.19 3.73 1.33
N GLN A 66 10.24 4.66 2.26
CA GLN A 66 9.78 4.47 3.62
C GLN A 66 8.68 5.47 3.93
N GLY A 67 7.58 4.96 4.48
CA GLY A 67 6.41 5.79 4.74
C GLY A 67 5.55 5.95 3.49
N PHE A 68 4.28 5.58 3.59
CA PHE A 68 3.40 5.52 2.43
C PHE A 68 1.98 5.92 2.83
N GLU A 69 1.32 6.60 1.90
CA GLU A 69 -0.08 6.96 2.05
C GLU A 69 -0.73 6.98 0.67
N SER A 70 -1.91 6.39 0.54
CA SER A 70 -2.58 6.30 -0.75
C SER A 70 -4.09 6.13 -0.58
N ASP A 71 -4.83 6.43 -1.63
CA ASP A 71 -6.23 6.02 -1.72
C ASP A 71 -6.32 4.51 -1.97
N GLN A 72 -7.53 3.96 -1.90
CA GLN A 72 -7.74 2.53 -2.02
C GLN A 72 -7.44 1.97 -3.41
N ARG A 73 -7.32 2.84 -4.41
CA ARG A 73 -7.05 2.42 -5.79
C ARG A 73 -5.59 2.56 -6.19
N LEU A 74 -4.74 3.05 -5.30
CA LEU A 74 -3.33 3.29 -5.54
C LEU A 74 -3.07 4.28 -6.68
N ARG A 75 -4.02 5.15 -6.96
CA ARG A 75 -3.88 6.15 -8.02
C ARG A 75 -3.17 7.41 -7.55
N ASN A 76 -3.51 7.85 -6.34
CA ASN A 76 -2.92 9.03 -5.72
C ASN A 76 -2.18 8.56 -4.48
N TYR A 77 -0.87 8.44 -4.59
CA TYR A 77 -0.07 7.95 -3.48
C TYR A 77 1.09 8.89 -3.19
N ARG A 78 1.58 8.81 -1.97
CA ARG A 78 2.72 9.58 -1.50
C ARG A 78 3.65 8.67 -0.75
N ILE A 79 4.94 8.76 -1.09
CA ILE A 79 5.99 8.09 -0.34
C ILE A 79 6.79 9.19 0.33
N PHE A 80 6.91 9.11 1.66
CA PHE A 80 7.53 10.20 2.43
C PHE A 80 9.04 10.25 2.26
N LYS A 81 9.67 9.10 2.08
CA LYS A 81 11.11 9.04 1.87
C LYS A 81 11.43 8.04 0.77
N VAL A 82 11.60 8.53 -0.43
CA VAL A 82 11.92 7.68 -1.57
C VAL A 82 13.38 7.22 -1.47
N THR A 83 13.62 5.91 -1.55
CA THR A 83 14.96 5.33 -1.50
C THR A 83 15.42 4.83 -2.85
N ALA A 84 14.50 4.47 -3.74
CA ALA A 84 14.83 4.02 -5.09
C ALA A 84 13.66 4.27 -6.01
N GLN A 85 13.97 4.63 -7.25
CA GLN A 85 12.94 4.82 -8.26
C GLN A 85 13.51 4.41 -9.62
N VAL A 86 12.81 3.53 -10.31
CA VAL A 86 13.15 3.09 -11.65
C VAL A 86 11.92 3.31 -12.53
N ARG A 87 12.11 4.01 -13.63
CA ARG A 87 11.02 4.27 -14.57
C ARG A 87 11.33 3.57 -15.90
N THR A 88 10.34 2.85 -16.38
CA THR A 88 10.42 2.15 -17.66
C THR A 88 9.70 2.97 -18.73
N GLU A 89 10.38 3.20 -19.82
CA GLU A 89 9.79 3.93 -20.93
C GLU A 89 9.10 3.00 -21.92
#